data_12a7f2fd5ff96dbbca50932788ff5166
#
_entry.id   12a7f2fd5ff96dbbca50932788ff5166
#
_cell.length_a   1.000
_cell.length_b   1.000
_cell.length_c   1.000
_cell.angle_alpha   90.00
_cell.angle_beta   90.00
_cell.angle_gamma   90.00
#
_symmetry.space_group_name_H-M   'P 1'
#
loop_
_entity.id
_entity.type
_entity.pdbx_description
1 polymer ?
#
loop_
_entity_poly.entity_id
_entity_poly.type
_entity_poly.pdbx_seq_one_letter_code
_entity_poly.pdbx_strand_id
1 'polypeptide(L)'
;MTETAPVVLINVYRCEPERMDTLMELIGVMVRAQRDADGFISATLHRGLNGKVAAVHAVWRSAGDWKAMARSAAVNAAMEPIMGIATFEPHLYEAGEVIE
;
A
#
# COMPACT_ATOMS: atom_id res chain seq x y z
N MET A 1 -0.02 -23.82 19.12
CA MET A 1 0.29 -22.44 18.76
C MET A 1 -0.03 -22.22 17.30
N THR A 2 -0.70 -21.14 17.02
CA THR A 2 -1.08 -20.81 15.65
C THR A 2 -0.04 -19.88 15.05
N GLU A 3 0.58 -20.28 13.96
CA GLU A 3 1.46 -19.38 13.23
C GLU A 3 0.63 -18.35 12.50
N THR A 4 1.09 -17.11 12.55
CA THR A 4 0.48 -16.05 11.79
C THR A 4 1.01 -16.11 10.37
N ALA A 5 0.14 -16.42 9.43
CA ALA A 5 0.52 -16.46 8.02
C ALA A 5 0.70 -15.04 7.49
N PRO A 6 1.70 -14.81 6.64
CA PRO A 6 1.84 -13.50 5.98
C PRO A 6 0.63 -13.20 5.11
N VAL A 7 0.35 -11.91 4.97
CA VAL A 7 -0.71 -11.42 4.13
C VAL A 7 -0.14 -10.49 3.06
N VAL A 8 -0.84 -10.40 1.96
CA VAL A 8 -0.47 -9.51 0.86
C VAL A 8 -1.51 -8.39 0.80
N LEU A 9 -1.03 -7.17 0.80
CA LEU A 9 -1.87 -5.99 0.52
C LEU A 9 -1.72 -5.63 -0.95
N ILE A 10 -2.84 -5.47 -1.64
CA ILE A 10 -2.84 -4.87 -2.96
C ILE A 10 -3.79 -3.67 -2.89
N ASN A 11 -3.25 -2.49 -3.12
CA ASN A 11 -4.02 -1.25 -3.10
C ASN A 11 -3.92 -0.62 -4.47
N VAL A 12 -5.07 -0.40 -5.11
CA VAL A 12 -5.12 0.21 -6.44
C VAL A 12 -5.58 1.66 -6.28
N TYR A 13 -4.78 2.57 -6.85
CA TYR A 13 -5.05 4.02 -6.86
C TYR A 13 -5.44 4.44 -8.26
N ARG A 14 -6.40 5.37 -8.35
CA ARG A 14 -6.83 5.93 -9.64
C ARG A 14 -6.79 7.44 -9.55
N CYS A 15 -6.22 8.07 -10.58
CA CYS A 15 -6.17 9.54 -10.65
C CYS A 15 -6.15 9.99 -12.10
N GLU A 16 -6.29 11.31 -12.29
CA GLU A 16 -6.09 11.92 -13.60
C GLU A 16 -4.62 11.76 -14.03
N PRO A 17 -4.36 11.52 -15.34
CA PRO A 17 -2.99 11.27 -15.82
C PRO A 17 -1.98 12.35 -15.43
N GLU A 18 -2.39 13.61 -15.45
CA GLU A 18 -1.51 14.74 -15.09
C GLU A 18 -1.14 14.78 -13.62
N ARG A 19 -1.82 13.97 -12.78
CA ARG A 19 -1.53 13.86 -11.35
C ARG A 19 -0.67 12.65 -11.02
N MET A 20 -0.38 11.78 -12.00
CA MET A 20 0.28 10.50 -11.73
C MET A 20 1.66 10.66 -11.11
N ASP A 21 2.48 11.59 -11.61
CA ASP A 21 3.82 11.79 -11.04
C ASP A 21 3.73 12.21 -9.57
N THR A 22 2.83 13.15 -9.27
CA THR A 22 2.60 13.58 -7.90
C THR A 22 2.09 12.44 -7.03
N LEU A 23 1.17 11.65 -7.56
CA LEU A 23 0.62 10.50 -6.84
C LEU A 23 1.71 9.50 -6.48
N MET A 24 2.59 9.17 -7.42
CA MET A 24 3.68 8.22 -7.17
C MET A 24 4.63 8.72 -6.07
N GLU A 25 4.94 10.00 -6.06
CA GLU A 25 5.76 10.59 -5.00
C GLU A 25 5.07 10.51 -3.64
N LEU A 26 3.79 10.83 -3.59
CA LEU A 26 3.02 10.79 -2.35
C LEU A 26 2.86 9.37 -1.81
N ILE A 27 2.64 8.40 -2.70
CA ILE A 27 2.59 6.99 -2.32
C ILE A 27 3.94 6.56 -1.75
N GLY A 28 5.04 6.97 -2.37
CA GLY A 28 6.38 6.68 -1.87
C GLY A 28 6.61 7.19 -0.45
N VAL A 29 6.19 8.41 -0.17
CA VAL A 29 6.28 8.99 1.18
C VAL A 29 5.46 8.16 2.17
N MET A 30 4.23 7.82 1.80
CA MET A 30 3.32 7.07 2.66
C MET A 30 3.85 5.67 2.95
N VAL A 31 4.39 4.97 1.94
CA VAL A 31 4.93 3.63 2.13
C VAL A 31 6.20 3.66 2.98
N ARG A 32 7.06 4.66 2.79
CA ARG A 32 8.25 4.81 3.65
C ARG A 32 7.88 5.08 5.09
N ALA A 33 6.78 5.77 5.33
CA ALA A 33 6.28 5.98 6.69
C ALA A 33 5.83 4.68 7.36
N GLN A 34 5.53 3.64 6.59
CA GLN A 34 5.14 2.33 7.08
C GLN A 34 6.32 1.42 7.37
N ARG A 35 7.48 1.73 6.80
CA ARG A 35 8.62 0.80 6.78
C ARG A 35 9.08 0.31 8.14
N ASP A 36 8.99 1.18 9.16
CA ASP A 36 9.41 0.82 10.52
C ASP A 36 8.27 0.27 11.38
N ALA A 37 7.09 0.08 10.83
CA ALA A 37 5.96 -0.47 11.56
C ALA A 37 6.16 -1.96 11.82
N ASP A 38 5.65 -2.43 12.95
CA ASP A 38 5.70 -3.84 13.29
C ASP A 38 5.02 -4.67 12.21
N GLY A 39 5.69 -5.71 11.76
CA GLY A 39 5.14 -6.64 10.79
C GLY A 39 5.31 -6.24 9.33
N PHE A 40 5.83 -5.06 9.03
CA PHE A 40 6.14 -4.70 7.66
C PHE A 40 7.26 -5.60 7.12
N ILE A 41 7.05 -6.19 5.95
CA ILE A 41 8.07 -7.05 5.31
C ILE A 41 8.63 -6.37 4.07
N SER A 42 7.77 -6.01 3.12
CA SER A 42 8.21 -5.37 1.88
C SER A 42 7.05 -4.64 1.20
N ALA A 43 7.37 -3.74 0.31
CA ALA A 43 6.37 -3.09 -0.54
C ALA A 43 6.99 -2.77 -1.89
N THR A 44 6.18 -2.89 -2.92
CA THR A 44 6.55 -2.55 -4.29
C THR A 44 5.49 -1.60 -4.85
N LEU A 45 5.96 -0.50 -5.43
CA LEU A 45 5.09 0.49 -6.04
C LEU A 45 5.10 0.27 -7.56
N HIS A 46 3.92 0.24 -8.15
CA HIS A 46 3.76 0.04 -9.58
C HIS A 46 2.98 1.19 -10.20
N ARG A 47 3.52 1.71 -11.31
CA ARG A 47 2.81 2.72 -12.12
C ARG A 47 2.09 1.99 -13.24
N GLY A 48 0.80 2.26 -13.42
CA GLY A 48 0.04 1.66 -14.51
C GLY A 48 0.53 2.16 -15.87
N LEU A 49 0.59 1.25 -16.84
CA LEU A 49 1.03 1.61 -18.19
C LEU A 49 0.09 2.59 -18.87
N ASN A 50 -1.18 2.61 -18.47
CA ASN A 50 -2.17 3.55 -19.02
C ASN A 50 -2.07 4.96 -18.44
N GLY A 51 -1.21 5.18 -17.43
CA GLY A 51 -1.05 6.48 -16.78
C GLY A 51 -2.19 6.90 -15.87
N LYS A 52 -3.17 6.03 -15.61
CA LYS A 52 -4.37 6.35 -14.84
C LYS A 52 -4.49 5.58 -13.53
N VAL A 53 -3.69 4.54 -13.36
CA VAL A 53 -3.71 3.71 -12.16
C VAL A 53 -2.30 3.54 -11.62
N ALA A 54 -2.22 3.34 -10.31
CA ALA A 54 -1.00 2.92 -9.63
C ALA A 54 -1.39 1.82 -8.66
N ALA A 55 -0.42 1.02 -8.24
CA ALA A 55 -0.69 -0.04 -7.28
C ALA A 55 0.44 -0.16 -6.28
N VAL A 56 0.09 -0.48 -5.05
CA VAL A 56 1.05 -0.90 -4.04
C VAL A 56 0.81 -2.38 -3.78
N HIS A 57 1.86 -3.16 -3.93
CA HIS A 57 1.88 -4.57 -3.54
C HIS A 57 2.79 -4.67 -2.33
N ALA A 58 2.25 -5.05 -1.18
CA ALA A 58 3.02 -5.11 0.06
C ALA A 58 2.81 -6.44 0.75
N VAL A 59 3.84 -6.88 1.48
CA VAL A 59 3.77 -8.10 2.28
C VAL A 59 3.88 -7.71 3.74
N TRP A 60 2.96 -8.21 4.56
CA TRP A 60 2.90 -7.97 6.00
C TRP A 60 2.90 -9.29 6.76
N ARG A 61 3.47 -9.29 7.95
CA ARG A 61 3.50 -10.48 8.82
C ARG A 61 2.09 -10.99 9.13
N SER A 62 1.13 -10.07 9.32
CA SER A 62 -0.24 -10.42 9.65
C SER A 62 -1.20 -9.30 9.29
N ALA A 63 -2.48 -9.65 9.16
CA ALA A 63 -3.54 -8.66 8.96
C ALA A 63 -3.62 -7.68 10.14
N GLY A 64 -3.40 -8.17 11.35
CA GLY A 64 -3.43 -7.31 12.55
C GLY A 64 -2.35 -6.24 12.53
N ASP A 65 -1.15 -6.59 12.06
CA ASP A 65 -0.06 -5.63 11.95
C ASP A 65 -0.39 -4.54 10.92
N TRP A 66 -0.95 -4.92 9.76
CA TRP A 66 -1.36 -3.96 8.76
C TRP A 66 -2.45 -3.04 9.31
N LYS A 67 -3.44 -3.58 10.00
CA LYS A 67 -4.53 -2.78 10.57
C LYS A 67 -4.01 -1.80 11.63
N ALA A 68 -3.05 -2.21 12.44
CA ALA A 68 -2.44 -1.34 13.43
C ALA A 68 -1.69 -0.19 12.77
N MET A 69 -0.92 -0.48 11.71
CA MET A 69 -0.22 0.54 10.94
C MET A 69 -1.22 1.53 10.31
N ALA A 70 -2.33 1.04 9.79
CA ALA A 70 -3.34 1.88 9.13
C ALA A 70 -3.99 2.89 10.09
N ARG A 71 -3.85 2.69 11.40
CA ARG A 71 -4.35 3.62 12.42
C ARG A 71 -3.29 4.61 12.88
N SER A 72 -2.04 4.49 12.42
CA SER A 72 -0.98 5.37 12.88
C SER A 72 -1.18 6.80 12.40
N ALA A 73 -0.83 7.76 13.25
CA ALA A 73 -0.98 9.18 12.91
C ALA A 73 -0.10 9.57 11.73
N ALA A 74 1.13 9.03 11.67
CA ALA A 74 2.07 9.35 10.61
C ALA A 74 1.56 8.88 9.24
N VAL A 75 1.00 7.67 9.17
CA VAL A 75 0.46 7.13 7.91
C VAL A 75 -0.79 7.89 7.51
N ASN A 76 -1.67 8.20 8.45
CA ASN A 76 -2.89 8.96 8.14
C ASN A 76 -2.54 10.37 7.64
N ALA A 77 -1.54 11.02 8.22
CA ALA A 77 -1.08 12.32 7.73
C ALA A 77 -0.54 12.22 6.30
N ALA A 78 0.20 11.16 5.99
CA ALA A 78 0.74 10.94 4.64
C ALA A 78 -0.36 10.60 3.61
N MET A 79 -1.48 10.05 4.07
CA MET A 79 -2.61 9.72 3.18
C MET A 79 -3.43 10.96 2.78
N GLU A 80 -3.47 12.00 3.59
CA GLU A 80 -4.30 13.17 3.30
C GLU A 80 -4.08 13.76 1.91
N PRO A 81 -2.84 14.07 1.48
CA PRO A 81 -2.65 14.61 0.14
C PRO A 81 -2.99 13.63 -0.97
N ILE A 82 -2.89 12.33 -0.71
CA ILE A 82 -3.30 11.31 -1.68
C ILE A 82 -4.81 11.36 -1.89
N MET A 83 -5.57 11.47 -0.80
CA MET A 83 -7.03 11.51 -0.87
C MET A 83 -7.55 12.72 -1.64
N GLY A 84 -6.76 13.78 -1.73
CA GLY A 84 -7.13 14.97 -2.49
C GLY A 84 -7.02 14.82 -3.99
N ILE A 85 -6.28 13.82 -4.50
CA ILE A 85 -6.01 13.68 -5.94
C ILE A 85 -6.33 12.29 -6.49
N ALA A 86 -6.64 11.32 -5.64
CA ALA A 86 -6.85 9.95 -6.09
C ALA A 86 -7.92 9.25 -5.27
N THR A 87 -8.54 8.25 -5.88
CA THR A 87 -9.29 7.24 -5.15
C THR A 87 -8.41 6.02 -4.95
N PHE A 88 -8.73 5.18 -3.97
CA PHE A 88 -7.94 3.98 -3.71
C PHE A 88 -8.82 2.87 -3.14
N GLU A 89 -8.34 1.64 -3.29
CA GLU A 89 -9.09 0.47 -2.85
C GLU A 89 -8.11 -0.59 -2.35
N PRO A 90 -7.85 -0.64 -1.02
CA PRO A 90 -6.96 -1.64 -0.44
C PRO A 90 -7.70 -2.93 -0.13
N HIS A 91 -7.06 -4.05 -0.44
CA HIS A 91 -7.55 -5.38 -0.07
C HIS A 91 -6.40 -6.22 0.46
N LEU A 92 -6.69 -7.01 1.48
CA LEU A 92 -5.74 -7.97 2.02
C LEU A 92 -6.05 -9.35 1.46
N TYR A 93 -5.00 -10.09 1.12
CA TYR A 93 -5.08 -11.42 0.54
C TYR A 93 -4.21 -12.39 1.32
N GLU A 94 -4.59 -13.65 1.33
CA GLU A 94 -3.67 -14.70 1.75
C GLU A 94 -2.52 -14.75 0.74
N ALA A 95 -1.30 -14.98 1.23
CA ALA A 95 -0.17 -15.16 0.33
C ALA A 95 -0.43 -16.41 -0.52
N GLY A 96 -0.36 -16.22 -1.82
CA GLY A 96 -0.73 -17.27 -2.76
C GLY A 96 0.44 -18.07 -3.30
N GLU A 97 0.11 -19.01 -4.15
CA GLU A 97 1.08 -19.83 -4.83
C GLU A 97 1.74 -19.06 -5.96
N VAL A 98 3.07 -19.16 -6.05
CA VAL A 98 3.82 -18.59 -7.17
C VAL A 98 3.95 -19.69 -8.23
N ILE A 99 3.46 -19.41 -9.42
CA ILE A 99 3.55 -20.33 -10.56
C ILE A 99 4.52 -19.72 -11.55
N GLU A 100 5.54 -20.49 -11.91
CA GLU A 100 6.58 -20.07 -12.84
C GLU A 100 6.67 -20.97 -14.07
#